data_89b87fdf9ad44c347e3939855b06cb05
#
_entry.id   89b87fdf9ad44c347e3939855b06cb05
#
_cell.length_a   1.000
_cell.length_b   1.000
_cell.length_c   1.000
_cell.angle_alpha   90.00
_cell.angle_beta   90.00
_cell.angle_gamma   90.00
#
_symmetry.space_group_name_H-M   'P 1'
#
loop_
_entity.id
_entity.type
_entity.pdbx_description
1 polymer ?
#
loop_
_entity_poly.entity_id
_entity_poly.type
_entity_poly.pdbx_seq_one_letter_code
_entity_poly.pdbx_strand_id
1 'polypeptide(L)'
;MNNVAADQEADSDVSSSIIDEHRLLTDRIDAASYEIEKFFAAPANQTQFDAKRIISLLEDLRDIAQTHFLHEETLMEKNNFPGAVSHKRDHDYLLKSLIHFTSSLSHGTVSFSPDIGVNLRSWMTYHIRKYDDAYVTFIEAGNLKAPD
;
A
#
# COMPACT_ATOMS: atom_id res chain seq x y z
N MET A 1 16.27 26.30 25.65
CA MET A 1 16.13 24.89 26.09
C MET A 1 15.33 24.19 25.00
N ASN A 2 15.97 23.32 24.25
CA ASN A 2 15.40 22.66 23.10
C ASN A 2 14.31 21.66 23.53
N ASN A 3 13.20 21.74 22.89
CA ASN A 3 12.01 20.93 23.16
C ASN A 3 12.15 19.52 22.54
N VAL A 4 13.21 18.82 22.93
CA VAL A 4 13.54 17.46 22.45
C VAL A 4 12.38 16.47 22.68
N ALA A 5 11.60 16.69 23.73
CA ALA A 5 10.45 15.84 24.04
C ALA A 5 9.28 16.03 23.06
N ALA A 6 9.00 17.26 22.62
CA ALA A 6 7.93 17.51 21.66
C ALA A 6 8.27 16.99 20.25
N ASP A 7 9.54 17.07 19.87
CA ASP A 7 10.01 16.52 18.60
C ASP A 7 9.96 14.99 18.60
N GLN A 8 10.27 14.34 19.73
CA GLN A 8 10.16 12.90 19.88
C GLN A 8 8.71 12.41 19.89
N GLU A 9 7.79 13.14 20.48
CA GLU A 9 6.36 12.82 20.43
C GLU A 9 5.81 12.94 19.01
N ALA A 10 6.15 14.00 18.27
CA ALA A 10 5.73 14.19 16.88
C ALA A 10 6.27 13.09 15.96
N ASP A 11 7.53 12.70 16.10
CA ASP A 11 8.16 11.60 15.36
C ASP A 11 7.46 10.26 15.66
N SER A 12 7.14 10.01 16.93
CA SER A 12 6.41 8.81 17.35
C SER A 12 5.00 8.75 16.77
N ASP A 13 4.28 9.87 16.75
CA ASP A 13 2.93 9.94 16.20
C ASP A 13 2.89 9.71 14.67
N VAL A 14 3.84 10.27 13.93
CA VAL A 14 3.95 10.05 12.47
C VAL A 14 4.30 8.59 12.17
N SER A 15 5.27 8.03 12.86
CA SER A 15 5.64 6.62 12.70
C SER A 15 4.48 5.69 13.03
N SER A 16 3.73 5.97 14.10
CA SER A 16 2.55 5.21 14.51
C SER A 16 1.43 5.27 13.49
N SER A 17 1.18 6.44 12.91
CA SER A 17 0.18 6.64 11.85
C SER A 17 0.53 5.84 10.59
N ILE A 18 1.79 5.86 10.16
CA ILE A 18 2.28 5.08 9.02
C ILE A 18 2.11 3.58 9.27
N ILE A 19 2.44 3.10 10.46
CA ILE A 19 2.28 1.70 10.85
C ILE A 19 0.81 1.27 10.81
N ASP A 20 -0.10 2.09 11.29
CA ASP A 20 -1.54 1.82 11.27
C ASP A 20 -2.08 1.78 9.84
N GLU A 21 -1.62 2.68 8.97
CA GLU A 21 -1.96 2.67 7.54
C GLU A 21 -1.43 1.41 6.83
N HIS A 22 -0.21 0.97 7.15
CA HIS A 22 0.35 -0.29 6.63
C HIS A 22 -0.47 -1.51 7.07
N ARG A 23 -0.93 -1.52 8.31
CA ARG A 23 -1.79 -2.59 8.83
C ARG A 23 -3.10 -2.66 8.06
N LEU A 24 -3.73 -1.51 7.82
CA LEU A 24 -4.96 -1.42 7.03
C LEU A 24 -4.76 -1.94 5.61
N LEU A 25 -3.65 -1.54 4.95
CA LEU A 25 -3.31 -2.01 3.61
C LEU A 25 -3.09 -3.52 3.59
N THR A 26 -2.35 -4.06 4.55
CA THR A 26 -2.09 -5.49 4.67
C THR A 26 -3.38 -6.28 4.85
N ASP A 27 -4.28 -5.82 5.72
CA ASP A 27 -5.59 -6.44 5.95
C ASP A 27 -6.44 -6.46 4.67
N ARG A 28 -6.42 -5.38 3.89
CA ARG A 28 -7.15 -5.30 2.62
C ARG A 28 -6.54 -6.19 1.54
N ILE A 29 -5.22 -6.28 1.49
CA ILE A 29 -4.53 -7.20 0.58
C ILE A 29 -4.85 -8.64 0.93
N ASP A 30 -4.86 -9.00 2.20
CA ASP A 30 -5.20 -10.34 2.66
C ASP A 30 -6.66 -10.70 2.33
N ALA A 31 -7.58 -9.77 2.50
CA ALA A 31 -8.98 -9.98 2.13
C ALA A 31 -9.14 -10.20 0.61
N ALA A 32 -8.51 -9.37 -0.21
CA ALA A 32 -8.54 -9.53 -1.67
C ALA A 32 -7.89 -10.84 -2.11
N SER A 33 -6.74 -11.16 -1.55
CA SER A 33 -6.01 -12.41 -1.84
C SER A 33 -6.82 -13.65 -1.49
N TYR A 34 -7.50 -13.63 -0.34
CA TYR A 34 -8.38 -14.72 0.09
C TYR A 34 -9.52 -14.97 -0.91
N GLU A 35 -10.19 -13.91 -1.35
CA GLU A 35 -11.30 -14.04 -2.32
C GLU A 35 -10.79 -14.50 -3.70
N ILE A 36 -9.61 -14.06 -4.12
CA ILE A 36 -8.97 -14.52 -5.35
C ILE A 36 -8.65 -16.02 -5.26
N GLU A 37 -8.01 -16.45 -4.19
CA GLU A 37 -7.67 -17.87 -3.97
C GLU A 37 -8.93 -18.75 -3.93
N LYS A 38 -9.97 -18.30 -3.25
CA LYS A 38 -11.27 -18.97 -3.17
C LYS A 38 -11.94 -19.09 -4.55
N PHE A 39 -11.87 -18.04 -5.37
CA PHE A 39 -12.41 -18.04 -6.72
C PHE A 39 -11.77 -19.13 -7.59
N PHE A 40 -10.45 -19.28 -7.50
CA PHE A 40 -9.72 -20.32 -8.26
C PHE A 40 -9.91 -21.73 -7.73
N ALA A 41 -10.17 -21.91 -6.45
CA ALA A 41 -10.41 -23.20 -5.83
C ALA A 41 -11.80 -23.77 -6.13
N ALA A 42 -12.70 -22.97 -6.66
CA ALA A 42 -14.09 -23.33 -6.84
C ALA A 42 -14.37 -23.97 -8.21
N PRO A 43 -15.49 -24.72 -8.34
CA PRO A 43 -15.86 -25.36 -9.61
C PRO A 43 -16.07 -24.34 -10.75
N ALA A 44 -15.83 -24.79 -12.00
CA ALA A 44 -15.85 -23.97 -13.22
C ALA A 44 -17.18 -23.28 -13.56
N ASN A 45 -18.24 -23.46 -12.77
CA ASN A 45 -19.54 -22.83 -12.93
C ASN A 45 -19.75 -21.62 -11.99
N GLN A 46 -18.71 -21.10 -11.39
CA GLN A 46 -18.79 -19.91 -10.56
C GLN A 46 -19.06 -18.64 -11.36
N THR A 47 -19.96 -17.84 -10.85
CA THR A 47 -20.64 -16.79 -11.52
C THR A 47 -19.87 -15.45 -11.56
N GLN A 48 -20.28 -14.56 -12.48
CA GLN A 48 -19.86 -13.16 -12.57
C GLN A 48 -19.95 -12.39 -11.23
N PHE A 49 -20.70 -12.90 -10.26
CA PHE A 49 -20.85 -12.30 -8.93
C PHE A 49 -19.53 -12.27 -8.15
N ASP A 50 -18.76 -13.35 -8.22
CA ASP A 50 -17.48 -13.45 -7.50
C ASP A 50 -16.42 -12.54 -8.12
N ALA A 51 -16.42 -12.41 -9.44
CA ALA A 51 -15.54 -11.46 -10.12
C ALA A 51 -15.84 -10.01 -9.73
N LYS A 52 -17.12 -9.64 -9.64
CA LYS A 52 -17.53 -8.29 -9.16
C LYS A 52 -17.09 -8.02 -7.73
N ARG A 53 -17.16 -9.01 -6.85
CA ARG A 53 -16.68 -8.89 -5.49
C ARG A 53 -15.18 -8.64 -5.42
N ILE A 54 -14.41 -9.39 -6.19
CA ILE A 54 -12.95 -9.22 -6.30
C ILE A 54 -12.62 -7.83 -6.84
N ILE A 55 -13.27 -7.38 -7.89
CA ILE A 55 -13.10 -6.05 -8.45
C ILE A 55 -13.36 -4.97 -7.40
N SER A 56 -14.46 -5.09 -6.65
CA SER A 56 -14.79 -4.15 -5.58
C SER A 56 -13.71 -4.10 -4.50
N LEU A 57 -13.19 -5.24 -4.08
CA LEU A 57 -12.10 -5.32 -3.09
C LEU A 57 -10.80 -4.68 -3.61
N LEU A 58 -10.50 -4.86 -4.89
CA LEU A 58 -9.31 -4.27 -5.52
C LEU A 58 -9.46 -2.76 -5.71
N GLU A 59 -10.66 -2.28 -6.01
CA GLU A 59 -10.94 -0.84 -6.08
C GLU A 59 -10.82 -0.16 -4.72
N ASP A 60 -11.33 -0.79 -3.65
CA ASP A 60 -11.16 -0.33 -2.28
C ASP A 60 -9.68 -0.29 -1.89
N LEU A 61 -8.94 -1.34 -2.22
CA LEU A 61 -7.50 -1.41 -2.00
C LEU A 61 -6.75 -0.29 -2.72
N ARG A 62 -7.11 -0.03 -3.97
CA ARG A 62 -6.54 1.07 -4.75
C ARG A 62 -6.76 2.42 -4.06
N ASP A 63 -7.97 2.70 -3.62
CA ASP A 63 -8.31 3.98 -2.99
C ASP A 63 -7.57 4.17 -1.67
N ILE A 64 -7.48 3.13 -0.85
CA ILE A 64 -6.73 3.15 0.41
C ILE A 64 -5.22 3.32 0.13
N ALA A 65 -4.67 2.59 -0.83
CA ALA A 65 -3.27 2.68 -1.21
C ALA A 65 -2.92 4.09 -1.74
N GLN A 66 -3.76 4.65 -2.58
CA GLN A 66 -3.56 5.99 -3.14
C GLN A 66 -3.53 7.06 -2.05
N THR A 67 -4.43 7.00 -1.09
CA THR A 67 -4.49 7.93 0.04
C THR A 67 -3.25 7.80 0.91
N HIS A 68 -2.84 6.59 1.22
CA HIS A 68 -1.65 6.30 2.02
C HIS A 68 -0.37 6.77 1.31
N PHE A 69 -0.20 6.44 0.05
CA PHE A 69 0.97 6.83 -0.73
C PHE A 69 1.10 8.35 -0.86
N LEU A 70 -0.01 9.04 -1.08
CA LEU A 70 -0.02 10.50 -1.13
C LEU A 70 0.39 11.11 0.22
N HIS A 71 -0.07 10.54 1.33
CA HIS A 71 0.32 10.96 2.68
C HIS A 71 1.83 10.80 2.89
N GLU A 72 2.39 9.63 2.58
CA GLU A 72 3.84 9.40 2.68
C GLU A 72 4.64 10.33 1.77
N GLU A 73 4.24 10.49 0.51
CA GLU A 73 4.92 11.35 -0.46
C GLU A 73 4.96 12.81 0.02
N THR A 74 3.85 13.29 0.57
CA THR A 74 3.78 14.64 1.15
C THR A 74 4.74 14.81 2.31
N LEU A 75 4.81 13.82 3.20
CA LEU A 75 5.73 13.83 4.34
C LEU A 75 7.19 13.73 3.90
N MET A 76 7.49 12.86 2.96
CA MET A 76 8.85 12.69 2.42
C MET A 76 9.36 13.95 1.73
N GLU A 77 8.52 14.61 0.96
CA GLU A 77 8.86 15.86 0.30
C GLU A 77 9.10 16.98 1.33
N LYS A 78 8.19 17.12 2.28
CA LYS A 78 8.29 18.11 3.36
C LYS A 78 9.58 17.98 4.16
N ASN A 79 10.02 16.74 4.40
CA ASN A 79 11.19 16.44 5.22
C ASN A 79 12.49 16.27 4.41
N ASN A 80 12.43 16.50 3.09
CA ASN A 80 13.57 16.32 2.17
C ASN A 80 14.21 14.93 2.31
N PHE A 81 13.39 13.88 2.39
CA PHE A 81 13.88 12.52 2.47
C PHE A 81 14.67 12.15 1.20
N PRO A 82 15.94 11.70 1.33
CA PRO A 82 16.77 11.42 0.15
C PRO A 82 16.23 10.33 -0.76
N GLY A 83 15.46 9.39 -0.21
CA GLY A 83 14.85 8.29 -0.94
C GLY A 83 13.49 8.59 -1.57
N ALA A 84 12.99 9.82 -1.47
CA ALA A 84 11.62 10.17 -1.87
C ALA A 84 11.32 9.85 -3.34
N VAL A 85 12.24 10.13 -4.26
CA VAL A 85 12.03 9.92 -5.71
C VAL A 85 11.87 8.45 -6.05
N SER A 86 12.74 7.58 -5.54
CA SER A 86 12.64 6.14 -5.79
C SER A 86 11.45 5.50 -5.06
N HIS A 87 11.12 5.96 -3.88
CA HIS A 87 9.94 5.52 -3.13
C HIS A 87 8.64 5.86 -3.90
N LYS A 88 8.50 7.11 -4.34
CA LYS A 88 7.37 7.54 -5.17
C LYS A 88 7.26 6.75 -6.47
N ARG A 89 8.37 6.44 -7.11
CA ARG A 89 8.38 5.63 -8.33
C ARG A 89 7.82 4.23 -8.09
N ASP A 90 8.13 3.64 -6.94
CA ASP A 90 7.54 2.36 -6.55
C ASP A 90 6.03 2.48 -6.31
N HIS A 91 5.56 3.51 -5.62
CA HIS A 91 4.12 3.80 -5.48
C HIS A 91 3.41 3.90 -6.83
N ASP A 92 3.97 4.65 -7.77
CA ASP A 92 3.40 4.81 -9.12
C ASP A 92 3.32 3.48 -9.87
N TYR A 93 4.35 2.66 -9.77
CA TYR A 93 4.36 1.32 -10.35
C TYR A 93 3.25 0.44 -9.76
N LEU A 94 3.10 0.48 -8.47
CA LEU A 94 2.13 -0.29 -7.71
C LEU A 94 0.69 0.08 -8.08
N LEU A 95 0.38 1.36 -8.07
CA LEU A 95 -0.95 1.87 -8.43
C LEU A 95 -1.31 1.56 -9.89
N LYS A 96 -0.37 1.75 -10.81
CA LYS A 96 -0.58 1.42 -12.22
C LYS A 96 -0.83 -0.06 -12.44
N SER A 97 -0.09 -0.92 -11.77
CA SER A 97 -0.26 -2.37 -11.85
C SER A 97 -1.62 -2.80 -11.32
N LEU A 98 -2.05 -2.23 -10.19
CA LEU A 98 -3.34 -2.53 -9.58
C LEU A 98 -4.51 -2.06 -10.45
N ILE A 99 -4.44 -0.84 -10.99
CA ILE A 99 -5.43 -0.27 -11.90
C ILE A 99 -5.53 -1.11 -13.17
N HIS A 100 -4.40 -1.45 -13.77
CA HIS A 100 -4.35 -2.27 -14.98
C HIS A 100 -5.00 -3.63 -14.76
N PHE A 101 -4.64 -4.29 -13.67
CA PHE A 101 -5.20 -5.59 -13.31
C PHE A 101 -6.71 -5.52 -13.08
N THR A 102 -7.18 -4.55 -12.31
CA THR A 102 -8.61 -4.35 -12.03
C THR A 102 -9.41 -4.07 -13.31
N SER A 103 -8.87 -3.22 -14.18
CA SER A 103 -9.48 -2.91 -15.48
C SER A 103 -9.56 -4.13 -16.39
N SER A 104 -8.47 -4.88 -16.49
CA SER A 104 -8.42 -6.10 -17.30
C SER A 104 -9.43 -7.14 -16.82
N LEU A 105 -9.60 -7.23 -15.50
CA LEU A 105 -10.59 -8.08 -14.87
C LEU A 105 -12.02 -7.68 -15.26
N SER A 106 -12.32 -6.39 -15.21
CA SER A 106 -13.61 -5.84 -15.58
C SER A 106 -13.97 -6.09 -17.04
N HIS A 107 -12.97 -6.12 -17.92
CA HIS A 107 -13.16 -6.37 -19.36
C HIS A 107 -13.06 -7.85 -19.74
N GLY A 108 -12.80 -8.75 -18.80
CA GLY A 108 -12.64 -10.17 -19.08
C GLY A 108 -11.42 -10.51 -19.95
N THR A 109 -10.44 -9.60 -20.01
CA THR A 109 -9.25 -9.76 -20.88
C THR A 109 -8.07 -10.42 -20.18
N VAL A 110 -8.16 -10.68 -18.88
CA VAL A 110 -7.16 -11.42 -18.11
C VAL A 110 -7.65 -12.82 -17.86
N SER A 111 -6.80 -13.80 -18.21
CA SER A 111 -6.85 -15.09 -17.55
C SER A 111 -6.33 -14.85 -16.12
N PHE A 112 -7.20 -14.99 -15.15
CA PHE A 112 -6.82 -15.00 -13.76
C PHE A 112 -5.71 -15.99 -13.50
N SER A 113 -4.59 -15.54 -12.96
CA SER A 113 -3.61 -16.43 -12.36
C SER A 113 -3.85 -16.48 -10.85
N PRO A 114 -3.87 -17.67 -10.21
CA PRO A 114 -3.93 -17.79 -8.75
C PRO A 114 -2.77 -17.07 -8.05
N ASP A 115 -1.68 -16.84 -8.76
CA ASP A 115 -0.48 -16.18 -8.25
C ASP A 115 -0.67 -14.69 -7.93
N ILE A 116 -1.74 -14.05 -8.39
CA ILE A 116 -1.99 -12.63 -8.17
C ILE A 116 -2.15 -12.30 -6.68
N GLY A 117 -2.86 -13.14 -5.91
CA GLY A 117 -3.00 -12.95 -4.47
C GLY A 117 -1.66 -13.04 -3.76
N VAL A 118 -0.83 -14.01 -4.13
CA VAL A 118 0.53 -14.18 -3.61
C VAL A 118 1.41 -13.00 -3.99
N ASN A 119 1.32 -12.54 -5.24
CA ASN A 119 2.08 -11.41 -5.76
C ASN A 119 1.73 -10.10 -5.04
N LEU A 120 0.45 -9.84 -4.75
CA LEU A 120 0.02 -8.66 -3.98
C LEU A 120 0.65 -8.65 -2.58
N ARG A 121 0.64 -9.77 -1.87
CA ARG A 121 1.25 -9.89 -0.55
C ARG A 121 2.77 -9.71 -0.59
N SER A 122 3.43 -10.42 -1.49
CA SER A 122 4.88 -10.35 -1.64
C SER A 122 5.35 -8.94 -1.97
N TRP A 123 4.63 -8.30 -2.80
CA TRP A 123 4.87 -6.94 -3.27
C TRP A 123 4.73 -5.90 -2.17
N MET A 124 3.65 -5.93 -1.39
CA MET A 124 3.49 -5.04 -0.24
C MET A 124 4.57 -5.29 0.81
N THR A 125 4.92 -6.54 1.09
CA THR A 125 5.99 -6.88 2.02
C THR A 125 7.33 -6.32 1.55
N TYR A 126 7.65 -6.45 0.27
CA TYR A 126 8.88 -5.89 -0.30
C TYR A 126 8.90 -4.36 -0.21
N HIS A 127 7.79 -3.71 -0.57
CA HIS A 127 7.66 -2.25 -0.50
C HIS A 127 7.90 -1.74 0.92
N ILE A 128 7.21 -2.31 1.91
CA ILE A 128 7.35 -1.92 3.31
C ILE A 128 8.81 -2.08 3.77
N ARG A 129 9.42 -3.22 3.52
CA ARG A 129 10.79 -3.51 3.98
C ARG A 129 11.84 -2.65 3.29
N LYS A 130 11.67 -2.40 2.01
CA LYS A 130 12.67 -1.66 1.24
C LYS A 130 12.50 -0.15 1.35
N TYR A 131 11.28 0.33 1.26
CA TYR A 131 11.00 1.77 1.14
C TYR A 131 10.47 2.38 2.43
N ASP A 132 9.42 1.82 3.00
CA ASP A 132 8.76 2.40 4.17
C ASP A 132 9.62 2.32 5.41
N ASP A 133 10.30 1.21 5.66
CA ASP A 133 11.22 1.06 6.80
C ASP A 133 12.38 2.05 6.72
N ALA A 134 12.89 2.31 5.52
CA ALA A 134 13.94 3.31 5.32
C ALA A 134 13.45 4.72 5.67
N TYR A 135 12.22 5.05 5.31
CA TYR A 135 11.61 6.35 5.64
C TYR A 135 11.31 6.47 7.13
N VAL A 136 10.75 5.44 7.76
CA VAL A 136 10.52 5.41 9.22
C VAL A 136 11.83 5.58 9.98
N THR A 137 12.90 4.89 9.57
CA THR A 137 14.23 5.05 10.16
C THR A 137 14.75 6.48 10.04
N PHE A 138 14.52 7.11 8.89
CA PHE A 138 14.89 8.51 8.67
C PHE A 138 14.13 9.46 9.61
N ILE A 139 12.82 9.26 9.82
CA ILE A 139 12.01 10.03 10.77
C ILE A 139 12.52 9.84 12.19
N GLU A 140 12.71 8.60 12.61
CA GLU A 140 13.13 8.24 13.97
C GLU A 140 14.54 8.74 14.32
N ALA A 141 15.36 9.01 13.32
CA ALA A 141 16.66 9.67 13.50
C ALA A 141 16.56 11.19 13.76
N GLY A 142 15.33 11.74 13.94
CA GLY A 142 15.12 13.15 14.26
C GLY A 142 15.12 14.08 13.04
N ASN A 143 14.82 13.56 11.85
CA ASN A 143 14.80 14.35 10.61
C ASN A 143 13.43 14.95 10.27
N LEU A 144 12.43 14.77 11.14
CA LEU A 144 11.11 15.35 10.94
C LEU A 144 11.17 16.87 11.13
N LYS A 145 10.73 17.64 10.15
CA LYS A 145 10.62 19.09 10.29
C LYS A 145 9.41 19.44 11.13
N ALA A 146 9.58 20.41 12.03
CA ALA A 146 8.47 20.99 12.76
C ALA A 146 7.41 21.54 11.78
N PRO A 147 6.12 21.44 12.12
CA PRO A 147 5.08 22.06 11.31
C PRO A 147 5.29 23.57 11.26
N ASP A 148 5.16 24.13 10.07
CA ASP A 148 5.20 25.58 9.87
C ASP A 148 4.04 26.27 10.60
#